data_ce42a62a9a97eafa1e0eee0c83ef9a45
#
_entry.id   ce42a62a9a97eafa1e0eee0c83ef9a45
#
_cell.length_a   1.000
_cell.length_b   1.000
_cell.length_c   1.000
_cell.angle_alpha   90.00
_cell.angle_beta   90.00
_cell.angle_gamma   90.00
#
_symmetry.space_group_name_H-M   'P 1'
#
loop_
_entity.id
_entity.type
_entity.pdbx_description
1 polymer ?
#
loop_
_entity_poly.entity_id
_entity_poly.type
_entity_poly.pdbx_seq_one_letter_code
_entity_poly.pdbx_strand_id
1 'polypeptide(L)'
;MYKGKVEPRYKVVAMPRDTNPAGKIFGGWILSCIDLAGAIAAREVAPERVVTISMQEVVFKEAVFVGDLVSCYAEVIDVGRTSIKVQIEVIVERLSEDHKPICLPVTNAIATYVSVDRNGNKKPLDPDLKKTLGFEK
;
A
#
# COMPACT_ATOMS: atom_id res chain seq x y z
N MET A 1 2.54 18.54 1.48
CA MET A 1 2.23 17.12 1.27
C MET A 1 3.41 16.26 1.69
N TYR A 2 3.13 15.21 2.43
CA TYR A 2 4.18 14.25 2.78
C TYR A 2 4.73 13.61 1.50
N LYS A 3 5.99 13.26 1.48
CA LYS A 3 6.69 12.71 0.33
C LYS A 3 6.75 13.65 -0.88
N GLY A 4 6.57 14.92 -0.65
CA GLY A 4 6.75 15.92 -1.67
C GLY A 4 5.82 15.77 -2.87
N LYS A 5 6.39 15.44 -4.06
CA LYS A 5 5.63 15.38 -5.30
C LYS A 5 4.95 14.05 -5.57
N VAL A 6 5.18 13.02 -4.71
CA VAL A 6 4.60 11.70 -4.92
C VAL A 6 3.16 11.68 -4.44
N GLU A 7 2.26 11.15 -5.26
CA GLU A 7 0.86 11.03 -4.92
C GLU A 7 0.59 9.69 -4.23
N PRO A 8 -0.30 9.66 -3.22
CA PRO A 8 -0.71 8.38 -2.64
C PRO A 8 -1.53 7.57 -3.64
N ARG A 9 -1.40 6.27 -3.58
CA ARG A 9 -2.19 5.36 -4.41
C ARG A 9 -3.58 5.15 -3.83
N TYR A 10 -3.75 5.38 -2.54
CA TYR A 10 -5.03 5.23 -1.85
C TYR A 10 -5.08 6.23 -0.71
N LYS A 11 -6.19 6.92 -0.58
CA LYS A 11 -6.35 7.96 0.42
C LYS A 11 -7.78 7.89 0.95
N VAL A 12 -7.93 7.81 2.27
CA VAL A 12 -9.22 7.57 2.88
C VAL A 12 -9.28 8.17 4.28
N VAL A 13 -10.47 8.55 4.72
CA VAL A 13 -10.69 9.00 6.10
C VAL A 13 -11.12 7.79 6.93
N ALA A 14 -10.48 7.59 8.08
CA ALA A 14 -10.85 6.53 9.00
C ALA A 14 -12.18 6.86 9.68
N MET A 15 -13.12 5.93 9.64
CA MET A 15 -14.50 6.16 10.07
C MET A 15 -14.82 5.33 11.33
N PRO A 16 -15.88 5.70 12.07
CA PRO A 16 -16.27 4.96 13.28
C PRO A 16 -16.49 3.46 13.06
N ARG A 17 -17.00 3.07 11.89
CA ARG A 17 -17.22 1.65 11.57
C ARG A 17 -15.93 0.84 11.47
N ASP A 18 -14.78 1.52 11.41
CA ASP A 18 -13.48 0.87 11.23
C ASP A 18 -12.76 0.65 12.58
N THR A 19 -13.45 0.90 13.70
CA THR A 19 -12.84 0.79 15.02
C THR A 19 -12.94 -0.63 15.60
N ASN A 20 -12.00 -0.93 16.48
CA ASN A 20 -12.04 -2.14 17.31
C ASN A 20 -12.79 -1.85 18.63
N PRO A 21 -13.00 -2.87 19.49
CA PRO A 21 -13.67 -2.65 20.77
C PRO A 21 -13.00 -1.63 21.68
N ALA A 22 -11.70 -1.37 21.51
CA ALA A 22 -10.97 -0.36 22.28
C ALA A 22 -11.13 1.05 21.74
N GLY A 23 -11.89 1.24 20.65
CA GLY A 23 -12.15 2.56 20.08
C GLY A 23 -11.08 3.07 19.12
N LYS A 24 -10.12 2.23 18.76
CA LYS A 24 -9.07 2.58 17.80
C LYS A 24 -9.32 1.84 16.49
N ILE A 25 -8.76 2.38 15.40
CA ILE A 25 -8.87 1.71 14.10
C ILE A 25 -8.10 0.39 14.18
N PHE A 26 -8.76 -0.70 13.79
CA PHE A 26 -8.11 -2.01 13.91
C PHE A 26 -7.09 -2.25 12.78
N GLY A 27 -6.07 -3.07 13.15
CA GLY A 27 -4.93 -3.31 12.26
C GLY A 27 -5.32 -3.94 10.92
N GLY A 28 -6.34 -4.80 10.92
CA GLY A 28 -6.80 -5.43 9.69
C GLY A 28 -7.34 -4.43 8.67
N TRP A 29 -7.96 -3.35 9.13
CA TRP A 29 -8.41 -2.29 8.24
C TRP A 29 -7.22 -1.62 7.56
N ILE A 30 -6.16 -1.36 8.34
CA ILE A 30 -4.94 -0.75 7.80
C ILE A 30 -4.28 -1.71 6.79
N LEU A 31 -4.27 -3.01 7.10
CA LEU A 31 -3.75 -4.01 6.16
C LEU A 31 -4.54 -4.02 4.85
N SER A 32 -5.86 -3.82 4.92
CA SER A 32 -6.67 -3.75 3.70
C SER A 32 -6.32 -2.51 2.87
N CYS A 33 -6.05 -1.39 3.52
CA CYS A 33 -5.62 -0.16 2.84
C CYS A 33 -4.27 -0.37 2.14
N ILE A 34 -3.35 -1.06 2.82
CA ILE A 34 -2.04 -1.40 2.27
C ILE A 34 -2.21 -2.27 1.02
N ASP A 35 -3.08 -3.27 1.11
CA ASP A 35 -3.32 -4.19 0.00
C ASP A 35 -3.93 -3.48 -1.21
N LEU A 36 -4.89 -2.59 -0.97
CA LEU A 36 -5.49 -1.80 -2.04
C LEU A 36 -4.45 -0.92 -2.74
N ALA A 37 -3.64 -0.21 -1.96
CA ALA A 37 -2.61 0.67 -2.53
C ALA A 37 -1.55 -0.12 -3.30
N GLY A 38 -1.11 -1.25 -2.73
CA GLY A 38 -0.12 -2.10 -3.37
C GLY A 38 -0.63 -2.69 -4.67
N ALA A 39 -1.89 -3.14 -4.67
CA ALA A 39 -2.50 -3.69 -5.87
C ALA A 39 -2.63 -2.65 -6.98
N ILE A 40 -2.95 -1.40 -6.63
CA ILE A 40 -3.02 -0.32 -7.61
C ILE A 40 -1.66 -0.12 -8.29
N ALA A 41 -0.58 -0.09 -7.50
CA ALA A 41 0.77 0.03 -8.06
C ALA A 41 1.14 -1.18 -8.92
N ALA A 42 0.84 -2.39 -8.43
CA ALA A 42 1.18 -3.62 -9.16
C ALA A 42 0.43 -3.72 -10.50
N ARG A 43 -0.83 -3.28 -10.52
CA ARG A 43 -1.64 -3.32 -11.75
C ARG A 43 -1.07 -2.45 -12.87
N GLU A 44 -0.28 -1.45 -12.52
CA GLU A 44 0.33 -0.58 -13.54
C GLU A 44 1.32 -1.33 -14.42
N VAL A 45 1.90 -2.41 -13.91
CA VAL A 45 2.90 -3.18 -14.65
C VAL A 45 2.40 -4.58 -15.04
N ALA A 46 1.24 -4.99 -14.55
CA ALA A 46 0.66 -6.29 -14.90
C ALA A 46 -0.24 -6.17 -16.14
N PRO A 47 -0.22 -7.18 -17.02
CA PRO A 47 -1.03 -7.12 -18.24
C PRO A 47 -2.54 -7.24 -18.00
N GLU A 48 -2.98 -7.96 -16.97
CA GLU A 48 -4.41 -8.12 -16.67
C GLU A 48 -4.73 -7.88 -15.21
N ARG A 49 -4.48 -8.86 -14.35
CA ARG A 49 -4.86 -8.85 -12.94
C ARG A 49 -3.71 -9.22 -12.05
N VAL A 50 -3.85 -8.89 -10.78
CA VAL A 50 -2.89 -9.33 -9.76
C VAL A 50 -3.66 -9.99 -8.63
N VAL A 51 -3.00 -10.93 -7.95
CA VAL A 51 -3.47 -11.49 -6.70
C VAL A 51 -2.40 -11.29 -5.65
N THR A 52 -2.84 -11.07 -4.41
CA THR A 52 -1.94 -10.86 -3.28
C THR A 52 -1.41 -12.22 -2.83
N ILE A 53 -0.09 -12.34 -2.72
CA ILE A 53 0.56 -13.57 -2.28
C ILE A 53 1.06 -13.45 -0.86
N SER A 54 1.70 -12.34 -0.53
CA SER A 54 2.27 -12.17 0.81
C SER A 54 2.37 -10.70 1.18
N MET A 55 2.46 -10.47 2.48
CA MET A 55 2.68 -9.16 3.03
C MET A 55 3.70 -9.34 4.14
N GLN A 56 4.82 -8.64 4.05
CA GLN A 56 5.96 -8.83 4.94
C GLN A 56 6.37 -7.52 5.60
N GLU A 57 7.10 -7.65 6.69
CA GLU A 57 7.71 -6.53 7.39
C GLU A 57 6.71 -5.47 7.82
N VAL A 58 5.49 -5.90 8.20
CA VAL A 58 4.45 -5.00 8.66
C VAL A 58 4.71 -4.70 10.13
N VAL A 59 4.98 -3.44 10.43
CA VAL A 59 5.20 -2.98 11.81
C VAL A 59 4.33 -1.75 12.03
N PHE A 60 3.46 -1.80 13.02
CA PHE A 60 2.62 -0.66 13.37
C PHE A 60 3.35 0.23 14.37
N LYS A 61 3.61 1.47 13.99
CA LYS A 61 4.37 2.44 14.79
C LYS A 61 3.48 3.40 15.54
N GLU A 62 2.30 3.68 15.01
CA GLU A 62 1.36 4.64 15.56
C GLU A 62 -0.06 4.11 15.44
N ALA A 63 -0.91 4.50 16.38
CA ALA A 63 -2.33 4.18 16.30
C ALA A 63 -3.02 5.13 15.32
N VAL A 64 -4.04 4.63 14.65
CA VAL A 64 -4.89 5.42 13.77
C VAL A 64 -6.22 5.62 14.48
N PHE A 65 -6.72 6.86 14.45
CA PHE A 65 -7.95 7.24 15.12
C PHE A 65 -9.03 7.65 14.12
N VAL A 66 -10.28 7.59 14.55
CA VAL A 66 -11.40 8.08 13.75
C VAL A 66 -11.14 9.54 13.37
N GLY A 67 -11.34 9.84 12.09
CA GLY A 67 -11.13 11.18 11.57
C GLY A 67 -9.75 11.39 10.95
N ASP A 68 -8.81 10.50 11.20
CA ASP A 68 -7.48 10.61 10.57
C ASP A 68 -7.61 10.45 9.07
N LEU A 69 -6.86 11.27 8.35
CA LEU A 69 -6.72 11.13 6.90
C LEU A 69 -5.56 10.20 6.63
N VAL A 70 -5.87 9.05 6.06
CA VAL A 70 -4.89 7.97 5.84
C VAL A 70 -4.47 7.98 4.38
N SER A 71 -3.17 8.12 4.15
CA SER A 71 -2.58 8.14 2.80
C SER A 71 -1.62 6.97 2.68
N CYS A 72 -1.82 6.16 1.64
CA CYS A 72 -0.98 4.99 1.38
C CYS A 72 -0.20 5.20 0.09
N TYR A 73 1.11 5.29 0.24
CA TYR A 73 2.06 5.44 -0.87
C TYR A 73 2.57 4.07 -1.24
N ALA A 74 2.67 3.79 -2.52
CA ALA A 74 3.09 2.47 -2.98
C ALA A 74 3.93 2.61 -4.24
N GLU A 75 5.05 1.87 -4.30
CA GLU A 75 5.86 1.82 -5.50
C GLU A 75 6.39 0.41 -5.72
N VAL A 76 6.49 0.03 -6.97
CA VAL A 76 7.06 -1.25 -7.36
C VAL A 76 8.57 -1.20 -7.10
N ILE A 77 9.09 -2.17 -6.35
CA ILE A 77 10.52 -2.22 -6.01
C ILE A 77 11.25 -3.39 -6.66
N ASP A 78 10.53 -4.37 -7.17
CA ASP A 78 11.14 -5.48 -7.91
C ASP A 78 10.07 -6.22 -8.69
N VAL A 79 10.48 -6.90 -9.76
CA VAL A 79 9.61 -7.75 -10.55
C VAL A 79 10.35 -9.03 -10.90
N GLY A 80 9.62 -10.15 -10.88
CA GLY A 80 10.10 -11.45 -11.35
C GLY A 80 9.44 -11.80 -12.68
N ARG A 81 9.37 -13.09 -12.96
CA ARG A 81 8.70 -13.55 -14.18
C ARG A 81 7.19 -13.29 -14.13
N THR A 82 6.56 -13.54 -12.98
CA THR A 82 5.14 -13.32 -12.75
C THR A 82 4.88 -12.49 -11.49
N SER A 83 5.89 -12.27 -10.67
CA SER A 83 5.75 -11.61 -9.37
C SER A 83 6.07 -10.12 -9.45
N ILE A 84 5.41 -9.36 -8.59
CA ILE A 84 5.61 -7.91 -8.47
C ILE A 84 5.72 -7.62 -6.99
N LYS A 85 6.83 -7.01 -6.59
CA LYS A 85 7.06 -6.64 -5.20
C LYS A 85 6.86 -5.14 -5.06
N VAL A 86 6.03 -4.75 -4.10
CA VAL A 86 5.63 -3.35 -3.89
C VAL A 86 5.95 -2.96 -2.47
N GLN A 87 6.55 -1.80 -2.29
CA GLN A 87 6.76 -1.20 -0.97
C GLN A 87 5.63 -0.21 -0.72
N ILE A 88 4.99 -0.33 0.43
CA ILE A 88 3.87 0.54 0.82
C ILE A 88 4.23 1.26 2.12
N GLU A 89 3.90 2.54 2.17
CA GLU A 89 4.06 3.35 3.37
C GLU A 89 2.73 4.03 3.68
N VAL A 90 2.31 3.93 4.94
CA VAL A 90 1.05 4.52 5.40
C VAL A 90 1.36 5.70 6.31
N ILE A 91 0.79 6.84 5.97
CA ILE A 91 0.96 8.10 6.70
C ILE A 91 -0.43 8.59 7.10
N VAL A 92 -0.57 9.10 8.31
CA VAL A 92 -1.81 9.77 8.71
C VAL A 92 -1.57 11.24 8.94
N GLU A 93 -2.63 12.01 8.68
CA GLU A 93 -2.67 13.44 8.98
C GLU A 93 -3.81 13.68 9.94
N ARG A 94 -3.53 14.41 11.00
CA ARG A 94 -4.53 14.80 12.00
C ARG A 94 -4.15 16.15 12.60
N LEU A 95 -5.09 16.75 13.32
CA LEU A 95 -4.79 17.96 14.08
C LEU A 95 -4.24 17.57 15.44
N SER A 96 -3.18 18.27 15.86
CA SER A 96 -2.65 18.14 17.21
C SER A 96 -3.60 18.80 18.21
N GLU A 97 -3.28 18.70 19.49
CA GLU A 97 -4.06 19.39 20.56
C GLU A 97 -4.10 20.90 20.34
N ASP A 98 -3.08 21.45 19.70
CA ASP A 98 -3.00 22.89 19.38
C ASP A 98 -3.69 23.21 18.06
N HIS A 99 -4.43 22.29 17.49
CA HIS A 99 -5.12 22.41 16.20
C HIS A 99 -4.19 22.67 15.04
N LYS A 100 -2.95 22.18 15.13
CA LYS A 100 -1.97 22.26 14.04
C LYS A 100 -1.92 20.92 13.30
N PRO A 101 -1.85 20.92 11.97
CA PRO A 101 -1.76 19.66 11.24
C PRO A 101 -0.45 18.97 11.52
N ILE A 102 -0.51 17.66 11.77
CA ILE A 102 0.66 16.81 11.93
C ILE A 102 0.54 15.59 11.04
N CYS A 103 1.70 15.13 10.57
CA CYS A 103 1.80 13.93 9.74
C CYS A 103 2.62 12.90 10.51
N LEU A 104 2.10 11.67 10.61
CA LEU A 104 2.74 10.60 11.36
C LEU A 104 2.88 9.35 10.48
N PRO A 105 4.08 8.75 10.41
CA PRO A 105 4.20 7.44 9.78
C PRO A 105 3.55 6.39 10.68
N VAL A 106 2.63 5.62 10.10
CA VAL A 106 1.88 4.59 10.84
C VAL A 106 2.54 3.24 10.68
N THR A 107 2.81 2.86 9.44
CA THR A 107 3.41 1.57 9.16
C THR A 107 3.97 1.56 7.76
N ASN A 108 4.81 0.57 7.49
CA ASN A 108 5.24 0.25 6.13
C ASN A 108 5.19 -1.26 5.98
N ALA A 109 5.18 -1.71 4.74
CA ALA A 109 5.07 -3.12 4.42
C ALA A 109 5.64 -3.37 3.04
N ILE A 110 6.00 -4.62 2.79
CA ILE A 110 6.35 -5.09 1.44
C ILE A 110 5.33 -6.16 1.08
N ALA A 111 4.58 -5.92 0.01
CA ALA A 111 3.58 -6.84 -0.47
C ALA A 111 4.05 -7.45 -1.79
N THR A 112 3.78 -8.75 -1.97
CA THR A 112 4.10 -9.44 -3.21
C THR A 112 2.79 -9.83 -3.89
N TYR A 113 2.71 -9.49 -5.16
CA TYR A 113 1.57 -9.79 -6.02
C TYR A 113 2.03 -10.69 -7.16
N VAL A 114 1.12 -11.47 -7.68
CA VAL A 114 1.39 -12.32 -8.84
C VAL A 114 0.43 -11.93 -9.95
N SER A 115 0.98 -11.73 -11.14
CA SER A 115 0.22 -11.46 -12.35
C SER A 115 -0.55 -12.72 -12.75
N VAL A 116 -1.85 -12.58 -12.97
CA VAL A 116 -2.71 -13.69 -13.38
C VAL A 116 -3.62 -13.25 -14.53
N ASP A 117 -4.12 -14.23 -15.27
CA ASP A 117 -5.13 -13.99 -16.28
C ASP A 117 -6.52 -14.00 -15.62
N ARG A 118 -7.57 -13.84 -16.45
CA ARG A 118 -8.94 -13.81 -15.95
C ARG A 118 -9.37 -15.11 -15.27
N ASN A 119 -8.69 -16.22 -15.57
CA ASN A 119 -9.01 -17.52 -14.99
C ASN A 119 -8.19 -17.81 -13.74
N GLY A 120 -7.34 -16.88 -13.31
CA GLY A 120 -6.50 -17.02 -12.13
C GLY A 120 -5.19 -17.76 -12.36
N ASN A 121 -4.85 -18.04 -13.60
CA ASN A 121 -3.57 -18.68 -13.94
C ASN A 121 -2.47 -17.63 -14.05
N LYS A 122 -1.25 -18.00 -13.63
CA LYS A 122 -0.11 -17.09 -13.71
C LYS A 122 0.07 -16.60 -15.13
N LYS A 123 0.27 -15.30 -15.26
CA LYS A 123 0.50 -14.67 -16.55
C LYS A 123 1.83 -13.92 -16.52
N PRO A 124 2.81 -14.35 -17.33
CA PRO A 124 4.13 -13.71 -17.31
C PRO A 124 4.06 -12.22 -17.63
N LEU A 125 4.91 -11.48 -16.94
CA LEU A 125 5.11 -10.06 -17.20
C LEU A 125 5.95 -9.90 -18.46
N ASP A 126 6.00 -8.67 -19.01
CA ASP A 126 6.88 -8.34 -20.11
C ASP A 126 8.31 -8.74 -19.73
N PRO A 127 9.02 -9.56 -20.55
CA PRO A 127 10.38 -9.98 -20.22
C PRO A 127 11.36 -8.82 -20.02
N ASP A 128 11.10 -7.67 -20.64
CA ASP A 128 11.97 -6.49 -20.55
C ASP A 128 11.58 -5.54 -19.42
N LEU A 129 10.54 -5.88 -18.65
CA LEU A 129 9.99 -4.99 -17.63
C LEU A 129 11.02 -4.63 -16.57
N LYS A 130 11.78 -5.59 -16.09
CA LYS A 130 12.80 -5.36 -15.06
C LYS A 130 13.83 -4.34 -15.53
N LYS A 131 14.25 -4.45 -16.76
CA LYS A 131 15.20 -3.51 -17.38
C LYS A 131 14.54 -2.14 -17.56
N THR A 132 13.31 -2.12 -18.07
CA THR A 132 12.57 -0.88 -18.30
C THR A 132 12.39 -0.10 -17.00
N LEU A 133 12.13 -0.80 -15.89
CA LEU A 133 11.93 -0.18 -14.58
C LEU A 133 13.24 0.11 -13.84
N GLY A 134 14.39 -0.28 -14.41
CA GLY A 134 15.69 0.01 -13.81
C GLY A 134 16.11 -0.93 -12.68
N PHE A 135 15.49 -2.10 -12.55
CA PHE A 135 15.83 -3.09 -11.52
C PHE A 135 16.90 -4.09 -11.97
N GLU A 136 17.21 -4.11 -13.23
CA GLU A 136 18.24 -4.99 -13.78
C GLU A 136 19.56 -4.26 -13.81
N LYS A 137 20.59 -4.92 -13.30
CA LYS A 137 21.95 -4.36 -13.28
C LYS A 137 22.67 -4.59 -14.61
#